data_306d32b704e248bc9ab3a0eaa8b41b60
#
_entry.id   306d32b704e248bc9ab3a0eaa8b41b60
#
_cell.length_a   1.000
_cell.length_b   1.000
_cell.length_c   1.000
_cell.angle_alpha   90.00
_cell.angle_beta   90.00
_cell.angle_gamma   90.00
#
_symmetry.space_group_name_H-M   'P 1'
#
loop_
_entity.id
_entity.type
_entity.pdbx_description
1 polymer ?
#
loop_
_entity_poly.entity_id
_entity_poly.type
_entity_poly.pdbx_seq_one_letter_code
_entity_poly.pdbx_strand_id
1 'polypeptide(L)'
;MTRRLMIVLINTDPRNVEELGAPFYYAAVAAAMDYEVDVLCTAAAGKLLIKGVADKLFVKPGDGKSVYDWIREAHDHGARFWACPANLELIGKSRDDLIPECQGLMGAAAMISDIMDGACRVLTF
;
A
#
# COMPACT_ATOMS: atom_id res chain seq x y z
N MET A 1 14.68 10.06 -17.52
CA MET A 1 13.72 8.95 -17.52
C MET A 1 13.24 8.71 -16.10
N THR A 2 11.93 8.80 -15.88
CA THR A 2 11.35 8.57 -14.56
C THR A 2 11.41 7.08 -14.23
N ARG A 3 11.94 6.75 -13.07
CA ARG A 3 12.01 5.37 -12.60
C ARG A 3 10.81 5.08 -11.70
N ARG A 4 10.26 3.92 -11.86
CA ARG A 4 9.06 3.48 -11.14
C ARG A 4 9.38 2.34 -10.20
N LEU A 5 8.81 2.40 -9.01
CA LEU A 5 8.81 1.31 -8.05
C LEU A 5 7.38 0.86 -7.80
N MET A 6 7.12 -0.41 -8.04
CA MET A 6 5.86 -1.06 -7.70
C MET A 6 6.08 -1.90 -6.45
N ILE A 7 5.35 -1.59 -5.38
CA ILE A 7 5.36 -2.38 -4.15
C ILE A 7 4.05 -3.15 -4.09
N VAL A 8 4.13 -4.47 -4.09
CA VAL A 8 2.95 -5.33 -4.05
C VAL A 8 2.88 -6.00 -2.69
N LEU A 9 1.84 -5.68 -1.92
CA LEU A 9 1.59 -6.25 -0.60
C LEU A 9 0.54 -7.34 -0.75
N ILE A 10 0.96 -8.60 -0.54
CA ILE A 10 0.10 -9.78 -0.63
C ILE A 10 0.02 -10.46 0.73
N ASN A 11 1.17 -10.69 1.33
CA ASN A 11 1.30 -11.43 2.59
C ASN A 11 1.44 -10.54 3.82
N THR A 12 1.40 -9.23 3.65
CA THR A 12 1.47 -8.27 4.75
C THR A 12 0.15 -8.30 5.52
N ASP A 13 0.10 -9.10 6.56
CA ASP A 13 -1.14 -9.41 7.28
C ASP A 13 -1.37 -8.39 8.41
N PRO A 14 -2.56 -7.75 8.47
CA PRO A 14 -2.89 -6.84 9.57
C PRO A 14 -2.80 -7.46 10.97
N ARG A 15 -2.87 -8.78 11.07
CA ARG A 15 -2.75 -9.49 12.35
C ARG A 15 -1.31 -9.63 12.82
N ASN A 16 -0.34 -9.41 11.94
CA ASN A 16 1.08 -9.48 12.26
C ASN A 16 1.70 -8.09 12.16
N VAL A 17 1.58 -7.31 13.23
CA VAL A 17 1.98 -5.91 13.23
C VAL A 17 3.47 -5.70 12.97
N GLU A 18 4.31 -6.68 13.24
CA GLU A 18 5.76 -6.58 12.99
C GLU A 18 6.09 -6.44 11.51
N GLU A 19 5.20 -6.93 10.63
CA GLU A 19 5.38 -6.87 9.18
C GLU A 19 4.88 -5.56 8.57
N LEU A 20 4.22 -4.70 9.35
CA LEU A 20 3.49 -3.56 8.81
C LEU A 20 4.32 -2.28 8.67
N GLY A 21 5.55 -2.26 9.19
CA GLY A 21 6.39 -1.06 9.12
C GLY A 21 7.16 -0.93 7.82
N ALA A 22 7.93 -1.97 7.46
CA ALA A 22 8.89 -1.92 6.37
C ALA A 22 8.29 -1.51 5.01
N PRO A 23 7.16 -2.08 4.55
CA PRO A 23 6.63 -1.73 3.23
C PRO A 23 6.32 -0.25 3.10
N PHE A 24 5.68 0.34 4.11
CA PHE A 24 5.29 1.75 4.07
C PHE A 24 6.49 2.67 4.26
N TYR A 25 7.46 2.26 5.07
CA TYR A 25 8.70 3.00 5.23
C TYR A 25 9.49 3.05 3.91
N TYR A 26 9.61 1.92 3.22
CA TYR A 26 10.29 1.86 1.93
C TYR A 26 9.56 2.69 0.87
N ALA A 27 8.23 2.67 0.88
CA ALA A 27 7.43 3.50 -0.01
C ALA A 27 7.71 4.99 0.22
N ALA A 28 7.74 5.41 1.47
CA ALA A 28 8.01 6.80 1.84
C ALA A 28 9.43 7.22 1.40
N VAL A 29 10.42 6.38 1.68
CA VAL A 29 11.83 6.66 1.31
C VAL A 29 11.96 6.77 -0.21
N ALA A 30 11.42 5.83 -0.96
CA ALA A 30 11.49 5.85 -2.42
C ALA A 30 10.81 7.09 -3.01
N ALA A 31 9.63 7.45 -2.49
CA ALA A 31 8.92 8.63 -2.94
C ALA A 31 9.69 9.91 -2.61
N ALA A 32 10.31 9.98 -1.43
CA ALA A 32 11.15 11.11 -1.04
C ALA A 32 12.41 11.24 -1.91
N MET A 33 12.84 10.16 -2.54
CA MET A 33 13.94 10.14 -3.51
C MET A 33 13.49 10.47 -4.94
N ASP A 34 12.26 10.93 -5.10
CA ASP A 34 11.66 11.33 -6.39
C ASP A 34 11.41 10.18 -7.38
N TYR A 35 11.35 8.94 -6.89
CA TYR A 35 10.85 7.84 -7.72
C TYR A 35 9.33 7.87 -7.76
N GLU A 36 8.75 7.41 -8.86
CA GLU A 36 7.30 7.14 -8.91
C GLU A 36 7.03 5.84 -8.16
N VAL A 37 6.22 5.93 -7.09
CA VAL A 37 5.93 4.79 -6.23
C VAL A 37 4.45 4.47 -6.27
N ASP A 38 4.14 3.24 -6.63
CA ASP A 38 2.79 2.68 -6.55
C ASP A 38 2.80 1.52 -5.57
N VAL A 39 1.85 1.52 -4.65
CA VAL A 39 1.68 0.46 -3.64
C VAL A 39 0.33 -0.18 -3.84
N LEU A 40 0.34 -1.44 -4.28
CA LEU A 40 -0.89 -2.22 -4.42
C LEU A 40 -1.06 -3.11 -3.19
N CYS A 41 -2.18 -2.94 -2.49
CA CYS A 41 -2.55 -3.78 -1.36
C CYS A 41 -3.64 -4.75 -1.79
N THR A 42 -3.33 -6.04 -1.71
CA THR A 42 -4.26 -7.11 -2.09
C THR A 42 -4.15 -8.29 -1.11
N ALA A 43 -4.97 -9.30 -1.28
CA ALA A 43 -5.00 -10.48 -0.40
C ALA A 43 -5.06 -10.06 1.07
N ALA A 44 -4.15 -10.57 1.92
CA ALA A 44 -4.11 -10.25 3.35
C ALA A 44 -3.95 -8.74 3.61
N ALA A 45 -3.21 -8.05 2.76
CA ALA A 45 -2.92 -6.62 2.93
C ALA A 45 -4.05 -5.70 2.49
N GLY A 46 -5.03 -6.19 1.75
CA GLY A 46 -6.11 -5.36 1.22
C GLY A 46 -6.91 -4.64 2.30
N LYS A 47 -7.03 -5.22 3.48
CA LYS A 47 -7.74 -4.61 4.61
C LYS A 47 -7.07 -3.35 5.14
N LEU A 48 -5.77 -3.16 4.88
CA LEU A 48 -5.03 -1.99 5.37
C LEU A 48 -5.53 -0.69 4.76
N LEU A 49 -6.16 -0.74 3.60
CA LEU A 49 -6.72 0.44 2.94
C LEU A 49 -8.20 0.69 3.31
N ILE A 50 -8.79 -0.13 4.15
CA ILE A 50 -10.16 0.04 4.61
C ILE A 50 -10.18 1.00 5.80
N LYS A 51 -11.11 1.96 5.79
CA LYS A 51 -11.30 2.91 6.90
C LYS A 51 -11.45 2.18 8.22
N GLY A 52 -10.74 2.64 9.23
CA GLY A 52 -10.86 2.12 10.59
C GLY A 52 -10.01 0.89 10.88
N VAL A 53 -9.17 0.43 9.96
CA VAL A 53 -8.29 -0.74 10.17
C VAL A 53 -6.88 -0.27 10.56
N ALA A 54 -6.18 0.41 9.68
CA ALA A 54 -4.77 0.76 9.89
C ALA A 54 -4.55 1.73 11.06
N ASP A 55 -5.52 2.57 11.36
CA ASP A 55 -5.44 3.53 12.48
C ASP A 55 -5.45 2.86 13.86
N LYS A 56 -5.80 1.60 13.94
CA LYS A 56 -5.81 0.80 15.17
C LYS A 56 -4.60 -0.12 15.30
N LEU A 57 -3.70 -0.10 14.34
CA LEU A 57 -2.54 -0.98 14.30
C LEU A 57 -1.26 -0.19 14.59
N PHE A 58 -0.41 -0.75 15.45
CA PHE A 58 0.83 -0.10 15.86
C PHE A 58 1.96 -1.11 15.76
N VAL A 59 2.99 -0.80 14.97
CA VAL A 59 4.17 -1.66 14.83
C VAL A 59 4.93 -1.71 16.14
N LYS A 60 5.06 -0.54 16.80
CA LYS A 60 5.75 -0.41 18.08
C LYS A 60 4.75 0.03 19.13
N PRO A 61 4.46 -0.81 20.13
CA PRO A 61 3.55 -0.44 21.22
C PRO A 61 4.03 0.83 21.94
N GLY A 62 3.10 1.75 22.18
CA GLY A 62 3.39 2.99 22.89
C GLY A 62 4.03 4.09 22.06
N ASP A 63 4.22 3.86 20.76
CA ASP A 63 4.86 4.83 19.86
C ASP A 63 3.94 6.01 19.50
N GLY A 64 2.64 5.83 19.62
CA GLY A 64 1.67 6.86 19.22
C GLY A 64 1.50 7.01 17.71
N LYS A 65 2.28 6.30 16.91
CA LYS A 65 2.22 6.34 15.44
C LYS A 65 1.60 5.05 14.92
N SER A 66 0.40 5.17 14.34
CA SER A 66 -0.30 4.02 13.79
C SER A 66 0.21 3.65 12.41
N VAL A 67 -0.19 2.47 11.93
CA VAL A 67 0.10 2.07 10.54
C VAL A 67 -0.56 3.06 9.56
N TYR A 68 -1.71 3.60 9.90
CA TYR A 68 -2.34 4.64 9.09
C TYR A 68 -1.46 5.89 8.98
N ASP A 69 -0.80 6.29 10.07
CA ASP A 69 0.16 7.41 10.03
C ASP A 69 1.32 7.13 9.08
N TRP A 70 1.82 5.89 9.05
CA TRP A 70 2.85 5.47 8.09
C TRP A 70 2.35 5.56 6.64
N ILE A 71 1.11 5.14 6.38
CA ILE A 71 0.48 5.25 5.06
C ILE A 71 0.38 6.71 4.64
N ARG A 72 -0.10 7.57 5.54
CA ARG A 72 -0.22 9.00 5.26
C ARG A 72 1.13 9.65 4.98
N GLU A 73 2.15 9.28 5.72
CA GLU A 73 3.50 9.80 5.50
C GLU A 73 4.02 9.42 4.11
N ALA A 74 3.87 8.16 3.72
CA ALA A 74 4.25 7.73 2.37
C ALA A 74 3.44 8.47 1.29
N HIS A 75 2.15 8.63 1.50
CA HIS A 75 1.28 9.38 0.60
C HIS A 75 1.71 10.84 0.49
N ASP A 76 2.06 11.48 1.59
CA ASP A 76 2.49 12.87 1.60
C ASP A 76 3.81 13.08 0.84
N HIS A 77 4.65 12.05 0.78
CA HIS A 77 5.86 12.07 -0.03
C HIS A 77 5.62 11.74 -1.51
N GLY A 78 4.41 11.34 -1.87
CA GLY A 78 4.03 11.10 -3.26
C GLY A 78 3.72 9.64 -3.63
N ALA A 79 3.79 8.71 -2.69
CA ALA A 79 3.41 7.32 -2.97
C ALA A 79 1.89 7.23 -3.25
N ARG A 80 1.53 6.42 -4.24
CA ARG A 80 0.13 6.21 -4.62
C ARG A 80 -0.31 4.83 -4.17
N PHE A 81 -1.39 4.76 -3.41
CA PHE A 81 -1.94 3.52 -2.88
C PHE A 81 -3.12 3.05 -3.74
N TRP A 82 -3.16 1.76 -4.00
CA TRP A 82 -4.17 1.15 -4.87
C TRP A 82 -4.78 -0.06 -4.20
N ALA A 83 -6.10 -0.22 -4.38
CA ALA A 83 -6.83 -1.39 -3.91
C ALA A 83 -7.13 -2.32 -5.09
N CYS A 84 -7.16 -3.62 -4.83
CA CYS A 84 -7.51 -4.63 -5.83
C CYS A 84 -9.03 -4.83 -5.84
N PRO A 85 -9.71 -4.67 -6.99
CA PRO A 85 -11.18 -4.83 -7.04
C PRO A 85 -11.65 -6.23 -6.63
N ALA A 86 -10.97 -7.26 -7.09
CA ALA A 86 -11.33 -8.64 -6.73
C ALA A 86 -11.16 -8.90 -5.22
N ASN A 87 -10.13 -8.31 -4.61
CA ASN A 87 -9.90 -8.43 -3.17
C ASN A 87 -10.98 -7.70 -2.37
N LEU A 88 -11.40 -6.50 -2.80
CA LEU A 88 -12.49 -5.78 -2.15
C LEU A 88 -13.77 -6.62 -2.12
N GLU A 89 -14.09 -7.25 -3.23
CA GLU A 89 -15.26 -8.13 -3.32
C GLU A 89 -15.16 -9.29 -2.32
N LEU A 90 -13.99 -9.93 -2.24
CA LEU A 90 -13.76 -11.03 -1.31
C LEU A 90 -13.93 -10.64 0.15
N ILE A 91 -13.54 -9.43 0.52
CA ILE A 91 -13.67 -8.96 1.90
C ILE A 91 -14.98 -8.21 2.16
N GLY A 92 -15.89 -8.18 1.18
CA GLY A 92 -17.21 -7.57 1.32
C GLY A 92 -17.19 -6.05 1.45
N LYS A 93 -16.23 -5.39 0.82
CA LYS A 93 -16.04 -3.95 0.88
C LYS A 93 -16.16 -3.31 -0.50
N SER A 94 -16.41 -2.00 -0.53
CA SER A 94 -16.54 -1.21 -1.75
C SER A 94 -15.60 -0.01 -1.71
N ARG A 95 -15.60 0.78 -2.79
CA ARG A 95 -14.83 2.02 -2.88
C ARG A 95 -15.10 2.97 -1.73
N ASP A 96 -16.33 3.03 -1.26
CA ASP A 96 -16.74 3.95 -0.20
C ASP A 96 -16.10 3.61 1.15
N ASP A 97 -15.61 2.39 1.29
CA ASP A 97 -14.94 1.92 2.50
C ASP A 97 -13.44 2.23 2.54
N LEU A 98 -12.88 2.73 1.44
CA LEU A 98 -11.44 2.98 1.31
C LEU A 98 -11.04 4.30 1.96
N ILE A 99 -9.83 4.33 2.52
CA ILE A 99 -9.25 5.56 3.09
C ILE A 99 -9.04 6.60 1.97
N PRO A 100 -9.06 7.91 2.33
CA PRO A 100 -8.87 8.98 1.31
C PRO A 100 -7.54 8.89 0.57
N GLU A 101 -6.50 8.35 1.20
CA GLU A 101 -5.17 8.19 0.59
C GLU A 101 -5.13 7.14 -0.52
N CYS A 102 -6.15 6.31 -0.64
CA CYS A 102 -6.23 5.34 -1.72
C CYS A 102 -6.54 6.06 -3.04
N GLN A 103 -5.65 5.93 -4.01
CA GLN A 103 -5.75 6.60 -5.31
C GLN A 103 -6.93 6.05 -6.13
N GLY A 104 -7.20 4.76 -6.00
CA GLY A 104 -8.24 4.10 -6.75
C GLY A 104 -8.04 2.59 -6.78
N LEU A 105 -8.56 1.97 -7.83
CA LEU A 105 -8.49 0.52 -8.01
C LEU A 105 -7.46 0.17 -9.09
N MET A 106 -6.69 -0.88 -8.82
CA MET A 106 -5.75 -1.44 -9.78
C MET A 106 -6.00 -2.95 -9.88
N GLY A 107 -6.45 -3.40 -11.04
CA GLY A 107 -6.64 -4.82 -11.28
C GLY A 107 -5.35 -5.52 -11.67
N ALA A 108 -5.42 -6.85 -11.75
CA ALA A 108 -4.26 -7.69 -12.05
C ALA A 108 -3.63 -7.35 -13.41
N ALA A 109 -4.44 -7.09 -14.43
CA ALA A 109 -3.92 -6.77 -15.75
C ALA A 109 -3.10 -5.47 -15.77
N ALA A 110 -3.59 -4.44 -15.09
CA ALA A 110 -2.89 -3.17 -14.97
C ALA A 110 -1.58 -3.34 -14.21
N MET A 111 -1.59 -4.09 -13.11
CA MET A 111 -0.40 -4.36 -12.31
C MET A 111 0.65 -5.10 -13.14
N ILE A 112 0.27 -6.17 -13.84
CA ILE A 112 1.19 -6.95 -14.67
C ILE A 112 1.77 -6.09 -15.80
N SER A 113 0.94 -5.28 -16.44
CA SER A 113 1.40 -4.38 -17.49
C SER A 113 2.47 -3.41 -16.97
N ASP A 114 2.25 -2.85 -15.78
CA ASP A 114 3.22 -1.94 -15.17
C ASP A 114 4.51 -2.65 -14.78
N ILE A 115 4.41 -3.84 -14.21
CA ILE A 115 5.57 -4.65 -13.80
C ILE A 115 6.44 -5.01 -15.00
N MET A 116 5.82 -5.29 -16.14
CA MET A 116 6.55 -5.70 -17.34
C MET A 116 7.21 -4.54 -18.08
N ASP A 117 6.93 -3.31 -17.66
CA ASP A 117 7.62 -2.13 -18.19
C ASP A 117 9.09 -2.14 -17.74
N GLY A 118 10.02 -1.96 -18.68
CA GLY A 118 11.46 -2.02 -18.40
C GLY A 118 11.96 -0.96 -17.41
N ALA A 119 11.20 0.12 -17.20
CA ALA A 119 11.53 1.18 -16.25
C ALA A 119 10.99 0.91 -14.84
N CYS A 120 10.25 -0.18 -14.65
CA CYS A 120 9.62 -0.53 -13.36
C CYS A 120 10.44 -1.59 -12.61
N ARG A 121 10.69 -1.32 -11.34
CA ARG A 121 11.21 -2.30 -10.39
C ARG A 121 10.12 -2.72 -9.45
N VAL A 122 10.23 -3.92 -8.88
CA VAL A 122 9.16 -4.50 -8.05
C VAL A 122 9.73 -4.98 -6.71
N LEU A 123 9.04 -4.61 -5.63
CA LEU A 123 9.22 -5.22 -4.31
C LEU A 123 7.91 -5.89 -3.91
N THR A 124 8.00 -7.05 -3.30
CA THR A 124 6.82 -7.77 -2.79
C THR A 124 6.96 -8.04 -1.31
N PHE A 125 5.82 -7.94 -0.61
CA PHE A 125 5.76 -8.22 0.84
C PHE A 125 4.57 -9.09 1.19
#